data_da0ea996eee0392fb289d0ac3c17c5cb
#
_entry.id   da0ea996eee0392fb289d0ac3c17c5cb
#
_cell.length_a   1.000
_cell.length_b   1.000
_cell.length_c   1.000
_cell.angle_alpha   90.00
_cell.angle_beta   90.00
_cell.angle_gamma   90.00
#
_symmetry.space_group_name_H-M   'P 1'
#
loop_
_entity.id
_entity.type
_entity.pdbx_description
1 polymer ?
#
loop_
_entity_poly.entity_id
_entity_poly.type
_entity_poly.pdbx_seq_one_letter_code
_entity_poly.pdbx_strand_id
1 'polypeptide(L)'
;MSLFSQLHLLPRPFWVLVGATFVNRFGVFVVPFLALFITRNGNTAAQAGYAVAAYSLGGFVAAWLGGWLADRLGRNVTMAVSSLAGAACMLAMSQAVDWRALALLAFITGAINEAGHPASAALVQDIVPPEQRVIAYAVQRFAVNLAWSLGPATAGFLAEHSFFWLFAVDAATSVVFGIIAWVFLPRGNRTAREHAGWGHAWLSIRANKPFLALFGACACMAWVFRQTNTTFPLHFERNGLPLHYCGLVLALNGVLICLMEVPLAAGLRQWSVKQVLALGYILMGASFLVFLVSGTLAAFVAMMVIFTFGEMAAFSRQQAYSASLAPDDMRGRYVGFLSFAWCAGNTASSALGMSLYGHHPAILWAINAVLGIVAAVLILFSRRPKTS
;
A
#
# COMPACT_ATOMS: atom_id res chain seq x y z
N MET A 1 21.91 19.13 -16.43
CA MET A 1 21.92 19.60 -15.02
C MET A 1 22.11 18.38 -14.12
N SER A 2 22.97 18.47 -13.09
CA SER A 2 23.14 17.38 -12.14
C SER A 2 21.86 17.17 -11.32
N LEU A 3 21.62 15.96 -10.81
CA LEU A 3 20.46 15.63 -9.98
C LEU A 3 20.36 16.60 -8.78
N PHE A 4 21.49 16.90 -8.15
CA PHE A 4 21.56 17.80 -7.01
C PHE A 4 21.14 19.25 -7.33
N SER A 5 21.46 19.76 -8.53
CA SER A 5 21.02 21.10 -8.93
C SER A 5 19.50 21.20 -9.14
N GLN A 6 18.85 20.11 -9.52
CA GLN A 6 17.40 20.08 -9.69
C GLN A 6 16.66 20.01 -8.34
N LEU A 7 17.24 19.39 -7.31
CA LEU A 7 16.64 19.31 -5.97
C LEU A 7 16.52 20.69 -5.31
N HIS A 8 17.49 21.58 -5.52
CA HIS A 8 17.46 22.94 -4.98
C HIS A 8 16.36 23.82 -5.59
N LEU A 9 15.84 23.46 -6.76
CA LEU A 9 14.77 24.21 -7.43
C LEU A 9 13.38 23.90 -6.87
N LEU A 10 13.24 22.83 -6.07
CA LEU A 10 11.95 22.43 -5.50
C LEU A 10 11.48 23.43 -4.43
N PRO A 11 10.20 23.84 -4.43
CA PRO A 11 9.67 24.85 -3.52
C PRO A 11 9.75 24.43 -2.04
N ARG A 12 9.95 25.40 -1.13
CA ARG A 12 9.94 25.13 0.32
C ARG A 12 8.72 24.38 0.82
N PRO A 13 7.46 24.69 0.41
CA PRO A 13 6.29 23.91 0.84
C PRO A 13 6.35 22.43 0.44
N PHE A 14 7.04 22.09 -0.67
CA PHE A 14 7.25 20.70 -1.06
C PHE A 14 8.13 19.95 -0.04
N TRP A 15 9.22 20.55 0.42
CA TRP A 15 10.08 19.93 1.42
C TRP A 15 9.38 19.75 2.78
N VAL A 16 8.55 20.73 3.16
CA VAL A 16 7.68 20.60 4.35
C VAL A 16 6.72 19.42 4.20
N LEU A 17 6.08 19.28 3.03
CA LEU A 17 5.18 18.17 2.74
C LEU A 17 5.92 16.81 2.78
N VAL A 18 7.12 16.74 2.21
CA VAL A 18 7.94 15.50 2.20
C VAL A 18 8.33 15.11 3.63
N GLY A 19 8.84 16.06 4.42
CA GLY A 19 9.21 15.81 5.82
C GLY A 19 8.02 15.39 6.68
N ALA A 20 6.88 16.07 6.53
CA ALA A 20 5.64 15.72 7.23
C ALA A 20 5.13 14.32 6.81
N THR A 21 5.16 14.02 5.50
CA THR A 21 4.79 12.70 4.98
C THR A 21 5.70 11.61 5.54
N PHE A 22 7.01 11.86 5.60
CA PHE A 22 7.95 10.91 6.20
C PHE A 22 7.60 10.61 7.64
N VAL A 23 7.36 11.62 8.49
CA VAL A 23 6.98 11.45 9.90
C VAL A 23 5.68 10.66 10.03
N ASN A 24 4.66 10.99 9.24
CA ASN A 24 3.39 10.28 9.26
C ASN A 24 3.56 8.81 8.82
N ARG A 25 4.29 8.56 7.73
CA ARG A 25 4.51 7.20 7.21
C ARG A 25 5.41 6.35 8.11
N PHE A 26 6.39 6.98 8.74
CA PHE A 26 7.20 6.30 9.76
C PHE A 26 6.35 5.80 10.92
N GLY A 27 5.34 6.56 11.35
CA GLY A 27 4.46 6.22 12.45
C GLY A 27 3.35 5.22 12.12
N VAL A 28 3.19 4.76 10.88
CA VAL A 28 2.17 3.75 10.49
C VAL A 28 2.56 2.39 11.06
N PHE A 29 2.43 2.23 12.37
CA PHE A 29 2.83 1.03 13.11
C PHE A 29 1.69 0.02 13.28
N VAL A 30 0.46 0.53 13.34
CA VAL A 30 -0.71 -0.29 13.65
C VAL A 30 -1.03 -1.24 12.50
N VAL A 31 -0.99 -0.79 11.24
CA VAL A 31 -1.46 -1.58 10.09
C VAL A 31 -0.76 -2.94 9.95
N PRO A 32 0.59 -3.05 10.03
CA PRO A 32 1.28 -4.34 9.97
C PRO A 32 1.00 -5.27 11.15
N PHE A 33 0.61 -4.73 12.29
CA PHE A 33 0.40 -5.49 13.53
C PHE A 33 -1.06 -5.55 13.98
N LEU A 34 -2.00 -4.96 13.23
CA LEU A 34 -3.41 -4.89 13.62
C LEU A 34 -4.04 -6.28 13.78
N ALA A 35 -3.76 -7.17 12.85
CA ALA A 35 -4.25 -8.54 12.92
C ALA A 35 -3.76 -9.26 14.18
N LEU A 36 -2.49 -9.06 14.51
CA LEU A 36 -1.87 -9.64 15.69
C LEU A 36 -2.43 -9.05 17.00
N PHE A 37 -2.64 -7.73 17.04
CA PHE A 37 -3.31 -7.06 18.16
C PHE A 37 -4.69 -7.66 18.44
N ILE A 38 -5.49 -7.84 17.40
CA ILE A 38 -6.85 -8.37 17.52
C ILE A 38 -6.85 -9.82 18.02
N THR A 39 -5.94 -10.66 17.52
CA THR A 39 -5.83 -12.04 17.97
C THR A 39 -5.31 -12.16 19.40
N ARG A 40 -4.39 -11.31 19.83
CA ARG A 40 -3.92 -11.26 21.23
C ARG A 40 -5.00 -10.83 22.22
N ASN A 41 -5.99 -10.07 21.78
CA ASN A 41 -7.17 -9.72 22.58
C ASN A 41 -8.22 -10.83 22.65
N GLY A 42 -7.85 -12.10 22.30
CA GLY A 42 -8.72 -13.26 22.42
C GLY A 42 -9.66 -13.50 21.24
N ASN A 43 -9.54 -12.71 20.17
CA ASN A 43 -10.35 -12.88 18.97
C ASN A 43 -9.68 -13.90 18.01
N THR A 44 -10.51 -14.57 17.19
CA THR A 44 -10.01 -15.53 16.19
C THR A 44 -9.30 -14.83 15.02
N ALA A 45 -8.46 -15.56 14.27
CA ALA A 45 -7.84 -15.06 13.05
C ALA A 45 -8.87 -14.59 12.00
N ALA A 46 -10.03 -15.28 11.91
CA ALA A 46 -11.12 -14.87 11.02
C ALA A 46 -11.72 -13.51 11.44
N GLN A 47 -11.96 -13.30 12.73
CA GLN A 47 -12.48 -12.03 13.26
C GLN A 47 -11.49 -10.89 13.04
N ALA A 48 -10.20 -11.14 13.28
CA ALA A 48 -9.15 -10.19 12.95
C ALA A 48 -9.12 -9.88 11.43
N GLY A 49 -9.30 -10.89 10.60
CA GLY A 49 -9.41 -10.74 9.14
C GLY A 49 -10.56 -9.83 8.72
N TYR A 50 -11.74 -9.98 9.34
CA TYR A 50 -12.88 -9.10 9.05
C TYR A 50 -12.62 -7.64 9.46
N ALA A 51 -11.97 -7.40 10.59
CA ALA A 51 -11.62 -6.04 11.00
C ALA A 51 -10.59 -5.40 10.05
N VAL A 52 -9.57 -6.16 9.63
CA VAL A 52 -8.58 -5.67 8.65
C VAL A 52 -9.20 -5.49 7.25
N ALA A 53 -10.15 -6.32 6.85
CA ALA A 53 -10.93 -6.14 5.64
C ALA A 53 -11.78 -4.87 5.69
N ALA A 54 -12.40 -4.58 6.84
CA ALA A 54 -13.16 -3.36 7.07
C ALA A 54 -12.28 -2.09 6.90
N TYR A 55 -11.03 -2.10 7.41
CA TYR A 55 -10.06 -1.04 7.15
C TYR A 55 -9.82 -0.81 5.65
N SER A 56 -9.62 -1.89 4.88
CA SER A 56 -9.39 -1.81 3.44
C SER A 56 -10.61 -1.25 2.69
N LEU A 57 -11.82 -1.65 3.09
CA LEU A 57 -13.08 -1.09 2.55
C LEU A 57 -13.24 0.39 2.89
N GLY A 58 -12.89 0.80 4.12
CA GLY A 58 -12.85 2.21 4.50
C GLY A 58 -11.92 3.02 3.62
N GLY A 59 -10.69 2.53 3.39
CA GLY A 59 -9.73 3.18 2.50
C GLY A 59 -10.23 3.31 1.05
N PHE A 60 -11.02 2.35 0.57
CA PHE A 60 -11.65 2.47 -0.72
C PHE A 60 -12.68 3.62 -0.79
N VAL A 61 -13.52 3.76 0.24
CA VAL A 61 -14.46 4.89 0.37
C VAL A 61 -13.71 6.22 0.46
N ALA A 62 -12.59 6.23 1.17
CA ALA A 62 -11.72 7.39 1.33
C ALA A 62 -11.15 7.92 0.00
N ALA A 63 -10.79 7.05 -0.92
CA ALA A 63 -10.24 7.45 -2.21
C ALA A 63 -11.23 8.34 -2.99
N TRP A 64 -12.52 8.08 -2.85
CA TRP A 64 -13.58 8.87 -3.48
C TRP A 64 -13.91 10.13 -2.67
N LEU A 65 -14.12 9.99 -1.35
CA LEU A 65 -14.43 11.12 -0.47
C LEU A 65 -13.29 12.12 -0.35
N GLY A 66 -12.04 11.64 -0.31
CA GLY A 66 -10.86 12.47 -0.11
C GLY A 66 -10.64 13.47 -1.24
N GLY A 67 -10.88 13.08 -2.48
CA GLY A 67 -10.83 14.00 -3.62
C GLY A 67 -11.89 15.09 -3.50
N TRP A 68 -13.13 14.71 -3.21
CA TRP A 68 -14.25 15.65 -3.04
C TRP A 68 -14.04 16.63 -1.87
N LEU A 69 -13.54 16.12 -0.72
CA LEU A 69 -13.19 16.95 0.42
C LEU A 69 -12.06 17.94 0.10
N ALA A 70 -11.02 17.45 -0.59
CA ALA A 70 -9.88 18.27 -0.99
C ALA A 70 -10.27 19.43 -1.92
N ASP A 71 -11.24 19.21 -2.80
CA ASP A 71 -11.75 20.25 -3.70
C ASP A 71 -12.63 21.28 -2.97
N ARG A 72 -13.39 20.85 -1.94
CA ARG A 72 -14.28 21.75 -1.18
C ARG A 72 -13.57 22.48 -0.04
N LEU A 73 -12.84 21.77 0.81
CA LEU A 73 -12.23 22.32 2.03
C LEU A 73 -10.83 22.91 1.75
N GLY A 74 -10.17 22.44 0.68
CA GLY A 74 -8.77 22.73 0.38
C GLY A 74 -7.85 21.56 0.78
N ARG A 75 -6.68 21.48 0.11
CA ARG A 75 -5.76 20.35 0.24
C ARG A 75 -5.22 20.18 1.67
N ASN A 76 -4.74 21.30 2.25
CA ASN A 76 -4.17 21.30 3.59
C ASN A 76 -5.19 20.97 4.68
N VAL A 77 -6.41 21.52 4.58
CA VAL A 77 -7.49 21.27 5.57
C VAL A 77 -7.91 19.81 5.52
N THR A 78 -8.07 19.24 4.33
CA THR A 78 -8.42 17.82 4.17
C THR A 78 -7.35 16.92 4.79
N MET A 79 -6.06 17.18 4.52
CA MET A 79 -4.96 16.42 5.14
C MET A 79 -4.94 16.56 6.66
N ALA A 80 -5.12 17.78 7.18
CA ALA A 80 -5.12 18.03 8.60
C ALA A 80 -6.28 17.34 9.32
N VAL A 81 -7.51 17.52 8.82
CA VAL A 81 -8.71 16.93 9.43
C VAL A 81 -8.66 15.41 9.38
N SER A 82 -8.27 14.82 8.22
CA SER A 82 -8.15 13.36 8.11
C SER A 82 -7.11 12.79 9.07
N SER A 83 -5.97 13.44 9.24
CA SER A 83 -4.92 12.94 10.14
C SER A 83 -5.28 13.11 11.62
N LEU A 84 -5.87 14.24 12.01
CA LEU A 84 -6.29 14.47 13.40
C LEU A 84 -7.45 13.55 13.81
N ALA A 85 -8.45 13.40 12.95
CA ALA A 85 -9.55 12.47 13.19
C ALA A 85 -9.09 11.01 13.18
N GLY A 86 -8.15 10.67 12.27
CA GLY A 86 -7.51 9.35 12.25
C GLY A 86 -6.75 9.02 13.52
N ALA A 87 -6.00 10.00 14.08
CA ALA A 87 -5.31 9.85 15.34
C ALA A 87 -6.29 9.53 16.50
N ALA A 88 -7.43 10.22 16.55
CA ALA A 88 -8.47 9.94 17.54
C ALA A 88 -9.06 8.51 17.39
N CYS A 89 -9.30 8.07 16.14
CA CYS A 89 -9.77 6.72 15.87
C CYS A 89 -8.73 5.65 16.25
N MET A 90 -7.43 5.90 16.01
CA MET A 90 -6.35 5.01 16.43
C MET A 90 -6.31 4.84 17.96
N LEU A 91 -6.43 5.94 18.71
CA LEU A 91 -6.51 5.86 20.18
C LEU A 91 -7.78 5.14 20.65
N ALA A 92 -8.91 5.34 19.99
CA ALA A 92 -10.14 4.61 20.31
C ALA A 92 -9.98 3.09 20.03
N MET A 93 -9.31 2.71 18.93
CA MET A 93 -9.03 1.30 18.61
C MET A 93 -8.16 0.63 19.69
N SER A 94 -7.21 1.36 20.29
CA SER A 94 -6.34 0.81 21.34
C SER A 94 -7.09 0.36 22.59
N GLN A 95 -8.30 0.87 22.81
CA GLN A 95 -9.15 0.56 23.98
C GLN A 95 -10.22 -0.48 23.65
N ALA A 96 -10.42 -0.81 22.39
CA ALA A 96 -11.46 -1.73 21.96
C ALA A 96 -10.97 -3.19 22.04
N VAL A 97 -11.79 -4.08 22.59
CA VAL A 97 -11.50 -5.52 22.73
C VAL A 97 -12.40 -6.34 21.80
N ASP A 98 -13.68 -5.97 21.69
CA ASP A 98 -14.62 -6.67 20.82
C ASP A 98 -14.28 -6.47 19.34
N TRP A 99 -14.22 -7.56 18.59
CA TRP A 99 -13.83 -7.51 17.16
C TRP A 99 -14.80 -6.70 16.29
N ARG A 100 -16.10 -6.61 16.68
CA ARG A 100 -17.08 -5.83 15.92
C ARG A 100 -16.83 -4.32 16.10
N ALA A 101 -16.52 -3.89 17.32
CA ALA A 101 -16.12 -2.52 17.60
C ALA A 101 -14.80 -2.20 16.87
N LEU A 102 -13.83 -3.12 16.90
CA LEU A 102 -12.58 -2.99 16.16
C LEU A 102 -12.80 -2.92 14.65
N ALA A 103 -13.71 -3.73 14.08
CA ALA A 103 -14.03 -3.67 12.66
C ALA A 103 -14.69 -2.33 12.26
N LEU A 104 -15.61 -1.82 13.07
CA LEU A 104 -16.23 -0.51 12.83
C LEU A 104 -15.19 0.62 12.92
N LEU A 105 -14.38 0.63 13.96
CA LEU A 105 -13.31 1.63 14.14
C LEU A 105 -12.27 1.50 13.02
N ALA A 106 -11.90 0.29 12.60
CA ALA A 106 -10.99 0.07 11.49
C ALA A 106 -11.56 0.60 10.17
N PHE A 107 -12.84 0.38 9.88
CA PHE A 107 -13.50 0.96 8.70
C PHE A 107 -13.46 2.50 8.73
N ILE A 108 -13.83 3.09 9.86
CA ILE A 108 -13.84 4.55 10.04
C ILE A 108 -12.40 5.10 9.89
N THR A 109 -11.43 4.44 10.51
CA THR A 109 -10.02 4.82 10.44
C THR A 109 -9.50 4.74 9.00
N GLY A 110 -9.80 3.67 8.27
CA GLY A 110 -9.44 3.54 6.87
C GLY A 110 -10.09 4.62 6.00
N ALA A 111 -11.38 4.91 6.22
CA ALA A 111 -12.11 5.95 5.49
C ALA A 111 -11.54 7.36 5.75
N ILE A 112 -11.07 7.63 6.94
CA ILE A 112 -10.55 8.94 7.33
C ILE A 112 -9.08 9.08 6.92
N ASN A 113 -8.21 8.15 7.31
CA ASN A 113 -6.77 8.26 7.07
C ASN A 113 -6.41 8.29 5.59
N GLU A 114 -7.04 7.42 4.79
CA GLU A 114 -6.74 7.34 3.36
C GLU A 114 -7.29 8.55 2.58
N ALA A 115 -8.24 9.33 3.14
CA ALA A 115 -8.79 10.52 2.49
C ALA A 115 -7.76 11.66 2.32
N GLY A 116 -6.71 11.69 3.14
CA GLY A 116 -5.60 12.65 3.01
C GLY A 116 -4.70 12.40 1.79
N HIS A 117 -4.65 11.17 1.25
CA HIS A 117 -3.73 10.81 0.16
C HIS A 117 -4.02 11.52 -1.17
N PRO A 118 -5.27 11.56 -1.68
CA PRO A 118 -5.59 12.32 -2.88
C PRO A 118 -5.27 13.81 -2.72
N ALA A 119 -5.53 14.36 -1.52
CA ALA A 119 -5.22 15.76 -1.22
C ALA A 119 -3.70 16.04 -1.27
N SER A 120 -2.87 15.15 -0.71
CA SER A 120 -1.41 15.25 -0.76
C SER A 120 -0.87 15.18 -2.18
N ALA A 121 -1.35 14.23 -2.99
CA ALA A 121 -0.95 14.08 -4.39
C ALA A 121 -1.35 15.30 -5.24
N ALA A 122 -2.55 15.85 -5.00
CA ALA A 122 -3.01 17.07 -5.67
C ALA A 122 -2.19 18.29 -5.25
N LEU A 123 -1.81 18.39 -3.97
CA LEU A 123 -0.99 19.50 -3.47
C LEU A 123 0.39 19.53 -4.16
N VAL A 124 1.03 18.37 -4.38
CA VAL A 124 2.29 18.29 -5.14
C VAL A 124 2.11 18.89 -6.54
N GLN A 125 0.99 18.60 -7.22
CA GLN A 125 0.72 19.16 -8.55
C GLN A 125 0.47 20.66 -8.51
N ASP A 126 -0.10 21.18 -7.41
CA ASP A 126 -0.40 22.60 -7.25
C ASP A 126 0.87 23.44 -6.95
N ILE A 127 1.83 22.90 -6.18
CA ILE A 127 3.00 23.64 -5.71
C ILE A 127 4.26 23.40 -6.54
N VAL A 128 4.35 22.29 -7.30
CA VAL A 128 5.55 21.93 -8.08
C VAL A 128 5.30 22.21 -9.57
N PRO A 129 6.20 22.99 -10.22
CA PRO A 129 6.14 23.22 -11.66
C PRO A 129 6.13 21.91 -12.46
N PRO A 130 5.43 21.85 -13.61
CA PRO A 130 5.29 20.62 -14.41
C PRO A 130 6.62 19.93 -14.74
N GLU A 131 7.67 20.71 -15.03
CA GLU A 131 8.99 20.25 -15.43
C GLU A 131 9.73 19.53 -14.29
N GLN A 132 9.37 19.85 -13.04
CA GLN A 132 10.02 19.30 -11.83
C GLN A 132 9.21 18.19 -11.17
N ARG A 133 7.99 17.89 -11.63
CA ARG A 133 7.10 16.91 -11.00
C ARG A 133 7.68 15.51 -10.96
N VAL A 134 8.42 15.11 -11.98
CA VAL A 134 9.04 13.76 -12.03
C VAL A 134 10.01 13.59 -10.86
N ILE A 135 10.88 14.60 -10.62
CA ILE A 135 11.84 14.53 -9.52
C ILE A 135 11.15 14.67 -8.15
N ALA A 136 10.11 15.51 -8.06
CA ALA A 136 9.33 15.66 -6.84
C ALA A 136 8.67 14.34 -6.42
N TYR A 137 8.03 13.61 -7.35
CA TYR A 137 7.45 12.29 -7.06
C TYR A 137 8.52 11.26 -6.70
N ALA A 138 9.70 11.31 -7.32
CA ALA A 138 10.82 10.44 -6.96
C ALA A 138 11.30 10.68 -5.51
N VAL A 139 11.45 11.94 -5.10
CA VAL A 139 11.81 12.33 -3.72
C VAL A 139 10.74 11.89 -2.74
N GLN A 140 9.46 12.12 -3.04
CA GLN A 140 8.35 11.71 -2.18
C GLN A 140 8.30 10.19 -2.02
N ARG A 141 8.49 9.44 -3.11
CA ARG A 141 8.56 7.97 -3.09
C ARG A 141 9.73 7.47 -2.24
N PHE A 142 10.90 8.09 -2.38
CA PHE A 142 12.07 7.77 -1.55
C PHE A 142 11.77 7.98 -0.06
N ALA A 143 11.18 9.12 0.31
CA ALA A 143 10.82 9.40 1.70
C ALA A 143 9.81 8.39 2.26
N VAL A 144 8.82 7.99 1.47
CA VAL A 144 7.84 6.98 1.86
C VAL A 144 8.51 5.61 2.04
N ASN A 145 9.37 5.18 1.11
CA ASN A 145 10.07 3.89 1.20
C ASN A 145 11.02 3.86 2.39
N LEU A 146 11.72 4.97 2.67
CA LEU A 146 12.58 5.09 3.86
C LEU A 146 11.75 4.99 5.15
N ALA A 147 10.58 5.61 5.20
CA ALA A 147 9.66 5.51 6.33
C ALA A 147 9.16 4.06 6.53
N TRP A 148 8.80 3.37 5.45
CA TRP A 148 8.42 1.95 5.47
C TRP A 148 9.59 1.01 5.80
N SER A 149 10.85 1.45 5.64
CA SER A 149 12.01 0.69 6.09
C SER A 149 12.22 0.81 7.61
N LEU A 150 12.02 2.00 8.17
CA LEU A 150 12.29 2.28 9.58
C LEU A 150 11.09 2.00 10.49
N GLY A 151 9.87 2.25 9.99
CA GLY A 151 8.63 2.14 10.76
C GLY A 151 8.39 0.74 11.33
N PRO A 152 8.31 -0.32 10.51
CA PRO A 152 8.08 -1.68 11.00
C PRO A 152 9.16 -2.20 11.95
N ALA A 153 10.44 -1.81 11.74
CA ALA A 153 11.51 -2.16 12.67
C ALA A 153 11.21 -1.60 14.07
N THR A 154 10.91 -0.30 14.16
CA THR A 154 10.54 0.36 15.43
C THR A 154 9.27 -0.26 16.02
N ALA A 155 8.26 -0.52 15.19
CA ALA A 155 7.00 -1.12 15.60
C ALA A 155 7.18 -2.51 16.24
N GLY A 156 8.06 -3.34 15.70
CA GLY A 156 8.36 -4.67 16.26
C GLY A 156 8.90 -4.59 17.68
N PHE A 157 9.82 -3.67 17.96
CA PHE A 157 10.33 -3.44 19.34
C PHE A 157 9.25 -2.89 20.27
N LEU A 158 8.43 -1.96 19.82
CA LEU A 158 7.34 -1.42 20.63
C LEU A 158 6.29 -2.48 20.94
N ALA A 159 5.96 -3.33 19.98
CA ALA A 159 4.95 -4.39 20.14
C ALA A 159 5.32 -5.43 21.20
N GLU A 160 6.62 -5.65 21.47
CA GLU A 160 7.06 -6.52 22.54
C GLU A 160 6.79 -5.98 23.93
N HIS A 161 6.81 -4.66 24.09
CA HIS A 161 6.53 -4.02 25.36
C HIS A 161 5.04 -3.82 25.57
N SER A 162 4.33 -3.21 24.62
CA SER A 162 2.89 -3.04 24.65
C SER A 162 2.37 -2.59 23.30
N PHE A 163 1.28 -3.21 22.83
CA PHE A 163 0.58 -2.76 21.64
C PHE A 163 0.04 -1.33 21.74
N PHE A 164 -0.25 -0.86 22.95
CA PHE A 164 -0.69 0.54 23.15
C PHE A 164 0.28 1.55 22.54
N TRP A 165 1.59 1.31 22.63
CA TRP A 165 2.59 2.21 22.06
C TRP A 165 2.54 2.29 20.53
N LEU A 166 2.10 1.23 19.84
CA LEU A 166 1.90 1.28 18.39
C LEU A 166 0.82 2.31 18.05
N PHE A 167 -0.32 2.26 18.75
CA PHE A 167 -1.41 3.21 18.54
C PHE A 167 -1.03 4.63 18.97
N ALA A 168 -0.33 4.78 20.11
CA ALA A 168 0.06 6.08 20.64
C ALA A 168 1.05 6.80 19.71
N VAL A 169 2.05 6.10 19.18
CA VAL A 169 3.04 6.69 18.26
C VAL A 169 2.41 6.99 16.89
N ASP A 170 1.56 6.09 16.37
CA ASP A 170 0.81 6.32 15.13
C ASP A 170 -0.09 7.57 15.28
N ALA A 171 -0.83 7.68 16.39
CA ALA A 171 -1.64 8.85 16.67
C ALA A 171 -0.79 10.13 16.82
N ALA A 172 0.34 10.06 17.54
CA ALA A 172 1.21 11.21 17.74
C ALA A 172 1.82 11.72 16.42
N THR A 173 2.32 10.82 15.56
CA THR A 173 2.86 11.19 14.24
C THR A 173 1.76 11.73 13.31
N SER A 174 0.55 11.19 13.39
CA SER A 174 -0.62 11.70 12.67
C SER A 174 -1.03 13.09 13.15
N VAL A 175 -0.99 13.37 14.47
CA VAL A 175 -1.23 14.71 15.01
C VAL A 175 -0.16 15.70 14.52
N VAL A 176 1.12 15.33 14.58
CA VAL A 176 2.22 16.15 14.08
C VAL A 176 2.03 16.48 12.60
N PHE A 177 1.72 15.48 11.78
CA PHE A 177 1.41 15.69 10.37
C PHE A 177 0.22 16.63 10.16
N GLY A 178 -0.87 16.41 10.90
CA GLY A 178 -2.07 17.23 10.83
C GLY A 178 -1.80 18.70 11.17
N ILE A 179 -1.03 18.97 12.23
CA ILE A 179 -0.62 20.33 12.60
C ILE A 179 0.27 20.95 11.51
N ILE A 180 1.28 20.22 11.01
CA ILE A 180 2.15 20.72 9.93
C ILE A 180 1.32 21.04 8.68
N ALA A 181 0.38 20.16 8.31
CA ALA A 181 -0.48 20.36 7.15
C ALA A 181 -1.36 21.61 7.31
N TRP A 182 -1.90 21.82 8.50
CA TRP A 182 -2.75 23.00 8.78
C TRP A 182 -1.97 24.32 8.75
N VAL A 183 -0.81 24.36 9.40
CA VAL A 183 -0.07 25.60 9.66
C VAL A 183 0.87 25.96 8.50
N PHE A 184 1.57 25.00 7.92
CA PHE A 184 2.69 25.27 7.00
C PHE A 184 2.40 24.96 5.53
N LEU A 185 1.33 24.21 5.22
CA LEU A 185 1.02 23.87 3.84
C LEU A 185 -0.03 24.81 3.24
N PRO A 186 0.10 25.20 1.96
CA PRO A 186 -0.87 26.05 1.29
C PRO A 186 -2.18 25.31 1.05
N ARG A 187 -3.27 26.07 0.92
CA ARG A 187 -4.61 25.51 0.66
C ARG A 187 -4.74 24.79 -0.67
N GLY A 188 -3.80 25.06 -1.61
CA GLY A 188 -3.84 24.55 -2.98
C GLY A 188 -4.94 25.19 -3.84
N ASN A 189 -5.00 24.79 -5.10
CA ASN A 189 -5.97 25.32 -6.05
C ASN A 189 -7.33 24.60 -5.90
N ARG A 190 -8.41 25.36 -5.74
CA ARG A 190 -9.80 24.87 -5.69
C ARG A 190 -10.42 24.82 -7.08
N THR A 191 -9.82 24.09 -8.01
CA THR A 191 -10.42 23.91 -9.33
C THR A 191 -11.26 22.64 -9.30
N ALA A 192 -12.58 22.78 -9.28
CA ALA A 192 -13.49 21.68 -9.60
C ALA A 192 -13.19 21.25 -11.04
N ARG A 193 -12.47 20.15 -11.23
CA ARG A 193 -12.36 19.53 -12.55
C ARG A 193 -13.72 18.94 -12.86
N GLU A 194 -14.31 19.38 -13.98
CA GLU A 194 -15.47 18.69 -14.56
C GLU A 194 -15.09 17.22 -14.76
N HIS A 195 -15.73 16.36 -14.02
CA HIS A 195 -15.55 14.92 -14.14
C HIS A 195 -16.34 14.47 -15.38
N ALA A 196 -15.67 14.31 -16.51
CA ALA A 196 -16.26 13.65 -17.65
C ALA A 196 -16.84 12.29 -17.22
N GLY A 197 -18.07 11.99 -17.62
CA GLY A 197 -18.88 10.88 -17.12
C GLY A 197 -18.15 9.51 -17.16
N TRP A 198 -18.30 8.72 -16.11
CA TRP A 198 -17.72 7.38 -15.98
C TRP A 198 -18.28 6.35 -16.98
N GLY A 199 -19.45 6.60 -17.54
CA GLY A 199 -20.11 5.65 -18.46
C GLY A 199 -19.27 5.30 -19.70
N HIS A 200 -18.64 6.29 -20.34
CA HIS A 200 -17.81 6.09 -21.51
C HIS A 200 -16.49 5.33 -21.16
N ALA A 201 -15.90 5.65 -19.99
CA ALA A 201 -14.71 4.94 -19.51
C ALA A 201 -15.01 3.46 -19.22
N TRP A 202 -16.16 3.15 -18.65
CA TRP A 202 -16.58 1.78 -18.35
C TRP A 202 -16.71 0.93 -19.63
N LEU A 203 -17.31 1.46 -20.68
CA LEU A 203 -17.41 0.78 -21.97
C LEU A 203 -16.04 0.52 -22.58
N SER A 204 -15.14 1.52 -22.55
CA SER A 204 -13.77 1.40 -23.01
C SER A 204 -12.99 0.32 -22.23
N ILE A 205 -13.10 0.30 -20.90
CA ILE A 205 -12.44 -0.67 -20.03
C ILE A 205 -12.93 -2.09 -20.32
N ARG A 206 -14.23 -2.31 -20.44
CA ARG A 206 -14.81 -3.63 -20.74
C ARG A 206 -14.36 -4.20 -22.10
N ALA A 207 -14.12 -3.33 -23.07
CA ALA A 207 -13.63 -3.74 -24.39
C ALA A 207 -12.11 -4.03 -24.38
N ASN A 208 -11.36 -3.52 -23.41
CA ASN A 208 -9.91 -3.64 -23.35
C ASN A 208 -9.46 -4.93 -22.62
N LYS A 209 -9.46 -6.06 -23.35
CA LYS A 209 -9.07 -7.37 -22.81
C LYS A 209 -7.70 -7.39 -22.11
N PRO A 210 -6.61 -6.78 -22.67
CA PRO A 210 -5.32 -6.69 -21.97
C PRO A 210 -5.41 -5.96 -20.63
N PHE A 211 -6.24 -4.93 -20.54
CA PHE A 211 -6.42 -4.20 -19.29
C PHE A 211 -7.23 -5.03 -18.26
N LEU A 212 -8.24 -5.79 -18.70
CA LEU A 212 -8.96 -6.70 -17.81
C LEU A 212 -8.05 -7.83 -17.28
N ALA A 213 -7.13 -8.34 -18.10
CA ALA A 213 -6.14 -9.30 -17.67
C ALA A 213 -5.19 -8.69 -16.61
N LEU A 214 -4.76 -7.44 -16.81
CA LEU A 214 -3.97 -6.71 -15.82
C LEU A 214 -4.78 -6.48 -14.54
N PHE A 215 -6.05 -6.13 -14.64
CA PHE A 215 -6.96 -5.96 -13.49
C PHE A 215 -7.04 -7.24 -12.64
N GLY A 216 -7.27 -8.40 -13.28
CA GLY A 216 -7.29 -9.70 -12.60
C GLY A 216 -5.95 -10.05 -11.96
N ALA A 217 -4.84 -9.81 -12.67
CA ALA A 217 -3.50 -10.02 -12.13
C ALA A 217 -3.22 -9.11 -10.91
N CYS A 218 -3.64 -7.84 -10.96
CA CYS A 218 -3.52 -6.91 -9.83
C CYS A 218 -4.34 -7.38 -8.62
N ALA A 219 -5.54 -7.91 -8.81
CA ALA A 219 -6.36 -8.45 -7.72
C ALA A 219 -5.68 -9.66 -7.06
N CYS A 220 -5.11 -10.57 -7.85
CA CYS A 220 -4.32 -11.70 -7.34
C CYS A 220 -3.10 -11.21 -6.54
N MET A 221 -2.39 -10.22 -7.06
CA MET A 221 -1.19 -9.69 -6.38
C MET A 221 -1.52 -8.88 -5.14
N ALA A 222 -2.63 -8.16 -5.12
CA ALA A 222 -3.14 -7.49 -3.92
C ALA A 222 -3.46 -8.51 -2.80
N TRP A 223 -4.03 -9.66 -3.16
CA TRP A 223 -4.20 -10.78 -2.21
C TRP A 223 -2.86 -11.23 -1.63
N VAL A 224 -1.89 -11.53 -2.48
CA VAL A 224 -0.57 -12.03 -2.05
C VAL A 224 0.17 -10.97 -1.22
N PHE A 225 0.17 -9.71 -1.67
CA PHE A 225 0.82 -8.60 -0.98
C PHE A 225 0.23 -8.39 0.43
N ARG A 226 -1.09 -8.49 0.58
CA ARG A 226 -1.76 -8.27 1.87
C ARG A 226 -1.31 -9.26 2.95
N GLN A 227 -0.88 -10.47 2.58
CA GLN A 227 -0.40 -11.47 3.52
C GLN A 227 0.82 -10.99 4.33
N THR A 228 1.66 -10.12 3.77
CA THR A 228 2.82 -9.57 4.51
C THR A 228 2.42 -8.70 5.72
N ASN A 229 1.20 -8.13 5.70
CA ASN A 229 0.68 -7.28 6.77
C ASN A 229 -0.44 -7.96 7.60
N THR A 230 -0.77 -9.21 7.30
CA THR A 230 -1.84 -9.93 8.00
C THR A 230 -1.33 -11.25 8.57
N THR A 231 -1.18 -12.26 7.74
CA THR A 231 -0.81 -13.61 8.18
C THR A 231 0.68 -13.76 8.49
N PHE A 232 1.56 -12.95 7.89
CA PHE A 232 3.00 -12.98 8.14
C PHE A 232 3.34 -12.70 9.63
N PRO A 233 2.87 -11.59 10.26
CA PRO A 233 3.13 -11.37 11.69
C PRO A 233 2.52 -12.46 12.59
N LEU A 234 1.32 -12.98 12.24
CA LEU A 234 0.70 -14.09 12.97
C LEU A 234 1.52 -15.38 12.84
N HIS A 235 2.07 -15.65 11.66
CA HIS A 235 2.91 -16.82 11.44
C HIS A 235 4.23 -16.71 12.17
N PHE A 236 4.75 -15.49 12.27
CA PHE A 236 5.95 -15.18 13.04
C PHE A 236 5.77 -15.51 14.53
N GLU A 237 4.68 -15.03 15.13
CA GLU A 237 4.32 -15.30 16.51
C GLU A 237 4.04 -16.79 16.76
N ARG A 238 3.28 -17.45 15.84
CA ARG A 238 2.96 -18.88 15.95
C ARG A 238 4.20 -19.79 16.00
N ASN A 239 5.30 -19.35 15.38
CA ASN A 239 6.59 -20.05 15.43
C ASN A 239 7.45 -19.68 16.66
N GLY A 240 6.90 -18.89 17.60
CA GLY A 240 7.60 -18.52 18.85
C GLY A 240 8.74 -17.53 18.65
N LEU A 241 8.79 -16.82 17.52
CA LEU A 241 9.84 -15.86 17.22
C LEU A 241 9.51 -14.48 17.82
N PRO A 242 10.51 -13.77 18.41
CA PRO A 242 10.33 -12.44 18.97
C PRO A 242 9.86 -11.40 17.94
N LEU A 243 8.91 -10.53 18.29
CA LEU A 243 8.28 -9.58 17.36
C LEU A 243 9.23 -8.51 16.81
N HIS A 244 10.32 -8.18 17.52
CA HIS A 244 11.32 -7.26 16.99
C HIS A 244 11.98 -7.80 15.71
N TYR A 245 12.22 -9.13 15.62
CA TYR A 245 12.69 -9.72 14.35
C TYR A 245 11.62 -9.64 13.24
N CYS A 246 10.34 -9.76 13.58
CA CYS A 246 9.28 -9.55 12.59
C CYS A 246 9.35 -8.14 11.99
N GLY A 247 9.48 -7.13 12.85
CA GLY A 247 9.66 -5.74 12.42
C GLY A 247 10.93 -5.54 11.57
N LEU A 248 12.04 -6.16 11.94
CA LEU A 248 13.30 -6.09 11.18
C LEU A 248 13.18 -6.78 9.81
N VAL A 249 12.50 -7.92 9.72
CA VAL A 249 12.28 -8.61 8.44
C VAL A 249 11.34 -7.80 7.53
N LEU A 250 10.32 -7.16 8.08
CA LEU A 250 9.47 -6.22 7.32
C LEU A 250 10.28 -5.00 6.85
N ALA A 251 11.16 -4.46 7.70
CA ALA A 251 12.04 -3.34 7.35
C ALA A 251 13.03 -3.71 6.23
N LEU A 252 13.49 -4.97 6.18
CA LEU A 252 14.37 -5.47 5.13
C LEU A 252 13.78 -5.27 3.74
N ASN A 253 12.46 -5.39 3.57
CA ASN A 253 11.78 -5.09 2.31
C ASN A 253 12.11 -3.67 1.84
N GLY A 254 11.88 -2.67 2.67
CA GLY A 254 12.14 -1.27 2.30
C GLY A 254 13.63 -0.97 2.05
N VAL A 255 14.53 -1.57 2.84
CA VAL A 255 15.99 -1.44 2.65
C VAL A 255 16.40 -2.02 1.30
N LEU A 256 15.93 -3.21 0.96
CA LEU A 256 16.23 -3.85 -0.33
C LEU A 256 15.70 -3.01 -1.50
N ILE A 257 14.49 -2.45 -1.39
CA ILE A 257 13.94 -1.56 -2.41
C ILE A 257 14.84 -0.34 -2.60
N CYS A 258 15.23 0.33 -1.52
CA CYS A 258 16.09 1.52 -1.60
C CYS A 258 17.44 1.23 -2.26
N LEU A 259 18.03 0.06 -2.01
CA LEU A 259 19.36 -0.30 -2.51
C LEU A 259 19.33 -0.95 -3.90
N MET A 260 18.32 -1.78 -4.18
CA MET A 260 18.34 -2.71 -5.31
C MET A 260 17.34 -2.39 -6.43
N GLU A 261 16.35 -1.48 -6.21
CA GLU A 261 15.33 -1.21 -7.25
C GLU A 261 15.96 -0.69 -8.55
N VAL A 262 16.91 0.26 -8.46
CA VAL A 262 17.58 0.83 -9.63
C VAL A 262 18.51 -0.17 -10.35
N PRO A 263 19.41 -0.89 -9.66
CA PRO A 263 20.22 -1.94 -10.26
C PRO A 263 19.38 -3.04 -10.94
N LEU A 264 18.32 -3.51 -10.25
CA LEU A 264 17.44 -4.54 -10.79
C LEU A 264 16.69 -4.05 -12.04
N ALA A 265 16.17 -2.83 -12.03
CA ALA A 265 15.49 -2.24 -13.18
C ALA A 265 16.42 -2.12 -14.39
N ALA A 266 17.70 -1.77 -14.17
CA ALA A 266 18.74 -1.71 -15.21
C ALA A 266 19.04 -3.11 -15.78
N GLY A 267 19.20 -4.12 -14.92
CA GLY A 267 19.45 -5.52 -15.34
C GLY A 267 18.30 -6.12 -16.17
N LEU A 268 17.06 -5.75 -15.85
CA LEU A 268 15.86 -6.24 -16.54
C LEU A 268 15.45 -5.39 -17.75
N ARG A 269 16.26 -4.43 -18.18
CA ARG A 269 15.91 -3.47 -19.25
C ARG A 269 15.66 -4.14 -20.60
N GLN A 270 16.34 -5.25 -20.90
CA GLN A 270 16.23 -5.98 -22.16
C GLN A 270 14.99 -6.90 -22.22
N TRP A 271 14.38 -7.18 -21.07
CA TRP A 271 13.23 -8.07 -21.01
C TRP A 271 11.93 -7.32 -21.37
N SER A 272 10.99 -8.02 -21.98
CA SER A 272 9.68 -7.44 -22.24
C SER A 272 8.94 -7.14 -20.92
N VAL A 273 8.12 -6.08 -20.92
CA VAL A 273 7.34 -5.69 -19.75
C VAL A 273 6.52 -6.86 -19.19
N LYS A 274 5.92 -7.68 -20.07
CA LYS A 274 5.12 -8.83 -19.65
C LYS A 274 5.94 -9.94 -19.00
N GLN A 275 7.14 -10.20 -19.50
CA GLN A 275 8.04 -11.20 -18.91
C GLN A 275 8.47 -10.79 -17.50
N VAL A 276 8.80 -9.51 -17.32
CA VAL A 276 9.22 -9.00 -16.02
C VAL A 276 8.06 -8.99 -15.02
N LEU A 277 6.85 -8.59 -15.46
CA LEU A 277 5.65 -8.68 -14.63
C LEU A 277 5.37 -10.12 -14.22
N ALA A 278 5.42 -11.06 -15.17
CA ALA A 278 5.16 -12.47 -14.88
C ALA A 278 6.19 -13.07 -13.92
N LEU A 279 7.48 -12.78 -14.11
CA LEU A 279 8.54 -13.20 -13.18
C LEU A 279 8.28 -12.65 -11.78
N GLY A 280 8.00 -11.34 -11.68
CA GLY A 280 7.74 -10.70 -10.40
C GLY A 280 6.54 -11.31 -9.68
N TYR A 281 5.44 -11.58 -10.38
CA TYR A 281 4.25 -12.17 -9.79
C TYR A 281 4.47 -13.61 -9.32
N ILE A 282 5.23 -14.41 -10.09
CA ILE A 282 5.61 -15.77 -9.68
C ILE A 282 6.48 -15.71 -8.42
N LEU A 283 7.51 -14.86 -8.39
CA LEU A 283 8.39 -14.73 -7.23
C LEU A 283 7.61 -14.33 -5.98
N MET A 284 6.73 -13.31 -6.07
CA MET A 284 5.91 -12.88 -4.94
C MET A 284 5.03 -14.01 -4.41
N GLY A 285 4.32 -14.71 -5.30
CA GLY A 285 3.44 -15.80 -4.88
C GLY A 285 4.20 -17.00 -4.33
N ALA A 286 5.27 -17.43 -5.00
CA ALA A 286 6.08 -18.59 -4.63
C ALA A 286 6.90 -18.36 -3.35
N SER A 287 7.21 -17.11 -2.99
CA SER A 287 7.98 -16.81 -1.77
C SER A 287 7.39 -17.43 -0.52
N PHE A 288 6.06 -17.51 -0.42
CA PHE A 288 5.36 -18.10 0.71
C PHE A 288 5.50 -19.62 0.84
N LEU A 289 5.92 -20.33 -0.24
CA LEU A 289 6.16 -21.78 -0.18
C LEU A 289 7.30 -22.16 0.76
N VAL A 290 8.21 -21.23 1.08
CA VAL A 290 9.26 -21.42 2.07
C VAL A 290 8.68 -21.85 3.43
N PHE A 291 7.49 -21.37 3.79
CA PHE A 291 6.80 -21.71 5.04
C PHE A 291 6.22 -23.12 5.09
N LEU A 292 6.16 -23.84 3.95
CA LEU A 292 5.82 -25.27 3.93
C LEU A 292 6.98 -26.14 4.45
N VAL A 293 8.20 -25.61 4.40
CA VAL A 293 9.43 -26.35 4.73
C VAL A 293 9.94 -25.98 6.12
N SER A 294 9.86 -24.71 6.50
CA SER A 294 10.48 -24.21 7.73
C SER A 294 9.77 -22.98 8.29
N GLY A 295 9.67 -22.91 9.64
CA GLY A 295 9.20 -21.74 10.40
C GLY A 295 10.33 -20.98 11.11
N THR A 296 11.60 -21.17 10.71
CA THR A 296 12.75 -20.48 11.31
C THR A 296 12.87 -19.03 10.85
N LEU A 297 13.61 -18.21 11.60
CA LEU A 297 13.90 -16.83 11.21
C LEU A 297 14.53 -16.74 9.81
N ALA A 298 15.40 -17.69 9.47
CA ALA A 298 16.00 -17.75 8.13
C ALA A 298 14.97 -17.93 7.02
N ALA A 299 13.91 -18.73 7.26
CA ALA A 299 12.80 -18.90 6.33
C ALA A 299 12.02 -17.60 6.12
N PHE A 300 11.75 -16.83 7.17
CA PHE A 300 11.11 -15.53 7.08
C PHE A 300 11.94 -14.51 6.31
N VAL A 301 13.26 -14.49 6.54
CA VAL A 301 14.20 -13.64 5.77
C VAL A 301 14.23 -14.06 4.30
N ALA A 302 14.35 -15.36 4.01
CA ALA A 302 14.37 -15.88 2.64
C ALA A 302 13.07 -15.53 1.89
N MET A 303 11.92 -15.78 2.54
CA MET A 303 10.61 -15.38 2.00
C MET A 303 10.58 -13.89 1.66
N MET A 304 11.00 -13.01 2.58
CA MET A 304 10.95 -11.57 2.38
C MET A 304 11.89 -11.12 1.26
N VAL A 305 13.10 -11.69 1.16
CA VAL A 305 14.05 -11.38 0.08
C VAL A 305 13.45 -11.77 -1.28
N ILE A 306 12.94 -13.00 -1.44
CA ILE A 306 12.34 -13.47 -2.71
C ILE A 306 11.13 -12.59 -3.05
N PHE A 307 10.26 -12.31 -2.08
CA PHE A 307 9.09 -11.46 -2.23
C PHE A 307 9.47 -10.06 -2.74
N THR A 308 10.47 -9.43 -2.11
CA THR A 308 10.90 -8.06 -2.42
C THR A 308 11.49 -7.97 -3.84
N PHE A 309 12.28 -8.94 -4.26
CA PHE A 309 12.76 -8.97 -5.66
C PHE A 309 11.62 -9.11 -6.66
N GLY A 310 10.61 -9.92 -6.34
CA GLY A 310 9.39 -10.02 -7.13
C GLY A 310 8.61 -8.70 -7.19
N GLU A 311 8.46 -8.04 -6.06
CA GLU A 311 7.79 -6.74 -5.92
C GLU A 311 8.46 -5.65 -6.74
N MET A 312 9.79 -5.49 -6.62
CA MET A 312 10.57 -4.52 -7.39
C MET A 312 10.44 -4.75 -8.90
N ALA A 313 10.50 -6.02 -9.34
CA ALA A 313 10.33 -6.38 -10.74
C ALA A 313 8.94 -6.01 -11.28
N ALA A 314 7.88 -6.27 -10.48
CA ALA A 314 6.51 -6.12 -10.92
C ALA A 314 6.00 -4.67 -10.81
N PHE A 315 6.09 -4.04 -9.64
CA PHE A 315 5.32 -2.82 -9.33
C PHE A 315 5.79 -1.60 -10.10
N SER A 316 7.09 -1.43 -10.30
CA SER A 316 7.63 -0.32 -11.08
C SER A 316 7.13 -0.34 -12.55
N ARG A 317 6.95 -1.53 -13.12
CA ARG A 317 6.51 -1.71 -14.50
C ARG A 317 4.99 -1.81 -14.66
N GLN A 318 4.28 -2.24 -13.64
CA GLN A 318 2.82 -2.37 -13.65
C GLN A 318 2.13 -1.04 -13.92
N GLN A 319 2.57 0.05 -13.29
CA GLN A 319 2.01 1.39 -13.51
C GLN A 319 2.25 1.87 -14.94
N ALA A 320 3.47 1.73 -15.46
CA ALA A 320 3.80 2.09 -16.83
C ALA A 320 3.00 1.25 -17.85
N TYR A 321 2.87 -0.06 -17.60
CA TYR A 321 2.08 -0.94 -18.45
C TYR A 321 0.58 -0.56 -18.43
N SER A 322 0.02 -0.27 -17.27
CA SER A 322 -1.35 0.22 -17.14
C SER A 322 -1.58 1.50 -17.96
N ALA A 323 -0.68 2.47 -17.85
CA ALA A 323 -0.76 3.72 -18.60
C ALA A 323 -0.67 3.49 -20.12
N SER A 324 0.11 2.49 -20.58
CA SER A 324 0.26 2.15 -22.00
C SER A 324 -0.94 1.42 -22.60
N LEU A 325 -1.84 0.90 -21.77
CA LEU A 325 -3.08 0.23 -22.20
C LEU A 325 -4.27 1.21 -22.27
N ALA A 326 -4.15 2.36 -21.62
CA ALA A 326 -5.21 3.35 -21.56
C ALA A 326 -5.19 4.29 -22.78
N PRO A 327 -6.37 4.70 -23.33
CA PRO A 327 -6.46 5.84 -24.22
C PRO A 327 -5.90 7.11 -23.56
N ASP A 328 -5.34 8.02 -24.36
CA ASP A 328 -4.66 9.21 -23.84
C ASP A 328 -5.53 10.11 -22.96
N ASP A 329 -6.80 10.23 -23.31
CA ASP A 329 -7.82 11.01 -22.59
C ASP A 329 -8.38 10.31 -21.35
N MET A 330 -8.08 9.00 -21.16
CA MET A 330 -8.66 8.17 -20.08
C MET A 330 -7.62 7.58 -19.12
N ARG A 331 -6.32 7.93 -19.25
CA ARG A 331 -5.23 7.35 -18.41
C ARG A 331 -5.53 7.39 -16.92
N GLY A 332 -6.00 8.53 -16.42
CA GLY A 332 -6.34 8.67 -15.01
C GLY A 332 -7.47 7.75 -14.54
N ARG A 333 -8.47 7.49 -15.40
CA ARG A 333 -9.59 6.59 -15.09
C ARG A 333 -9.18 5.14 -15.08
N TYR A 334 -8.31 4.73 -15.99
CA TYR A 334 -7.73 3.39 -16.02
C TYR A 334 -6.89 3.09 -14.79
N VAL A 335 -6.02 4.03 -14.40
CA VAL A 335 -5.24 3.92 -13.15
C VAL A 335 -6.17 3.89 -11.93
N GLY A 336 -7.18 4.77 -11.89
CA GLY A 336 -8.18 4.76 -10.82
C GLY A 336 -8.96 3.44 -10.75
N PHE A 337 -9.29 2.84 -11.90
CA PHE A 337 -9.99 1.56 -11.93
C PHE A 337 -9.14 0.40 -11.38
N LEU A 338 -7.81 0.42 -11.53
CA LEU A 338 -6.94 -0.57 -10.88
C LEU A 338 -6.99 -0.54 -9.36
N SER A 339 -7.34 0.60 -8.76
CA SER A 339 -7.53 0.69 -7.30
C SER A 339 -8.67 -0.22 -6.81
N PHE A 340 -9.68 -0.50 -7.65
CA PHE A 340 -10.73 -1.49 -7.34
C PHE A 340 -10.15 -2.91 -7.26
N ALA A 341 -9.23 -3.28 -8.15
CA ALA A 341 -8.57 -4.59 -8.09
C ALA A 341 -7.77 -4.74 -6.80
N TRP A 342 -7.02 -3.71 -6.42
CA TRP A 342 -6.27 -3.67 -5.17
C TRP A 342 -7.17 -3.76 -3.95
N CYS A 343 -8.27 -3.00 -3.93
CA CYS A 343 -9.25 -3.06 -2.84
C CYS A 343 -9.88 -4.44 -2.73
N ALA A 344 -10.35 -5.01 -3.84
CA ALA A 344 -10.97 -6.33 -3.85
C ALA A 344 -10.00 -7.42 -3.38
N GLY A 345 -8.76 -7.43 -3.90
CA GLY A 345 -7.74 -8.40 -3.49
C GLY A 345 -7.35 -8.26 -2.02
N ASN A 346 -7.10 -7.04 -1.53
CA ASN A 346 -6.78 -6.77 -0.13
C ASN A 346 -7.92 -7.18 0.82
N THR A 347 -9.15 -6.83 0.47
CA THR A 347 -10.34 -7.16 1.30
C THR A 347 -10.57 -8.68 1.34
N ALA A 348 -10.54 -9.34 0.18
CA ALA A 348 -10.69 -10.78 0.11
C ALA A 348 -9.57 -11.52 0.85
N SER A 349 -8.32 -11.08 0.68
CA SER A 349 -7.15 -11.63 1.40
C SER A 349 -7.29 -11.48 2.91
N SER A 350 -7.71 -10.32 3.40
CA SER A 350 -7.91 -10.10 4.84
C SER A 350 -9.02 -10.97 5.39
N ALA A 351 -10.19 -11.03 4.74
CA ALA A 351 -11.34 -11.79 5.24
C ALA A 351 -11.15 -13.31 5.07
N LEU A 352 -10.87 -13.75 3.84
CA LEU A 352 -10.81 -15.18 3.51
C LEU A 352 -9.43 -15.78 3.80
N GLY A 353 -8.34 -15.04 3.50
CA GLY A 353 -6.97 -15.50 3.72
C GLY A 353 -6.68 -15.71 5.19
N MET A 354 -7.10 -14.81 6.08
CA MET A 354 -6.91 -14.97 7.52
C MET A 354 -7.80 -16.07 8.11
N SER A 355 -9.03 -16.20 7.62
CA SER A 355 -9.89 -17.34 8.02
C SER A 355 -9.24 -18.66 7.63
N LEU A 356 -8.74 -18.78 6.41
CA LEU A 356 -8.04 -19.96 5.91
C LEU A 356 -6.76 -20.24 6.70
N TYR A 357 -6.00 -19.19 7.03
CA TYR A 357 -4.79 -19.30 7.84
C TYR A 357 -5.06 -19.89 9.21
N GLY A 358 -6.17 -19.52 9.85
CA GLY A 358 -6.57 -20.04 11.15
C GLY A 358 -6.72 -21.56 11.18
N HIS A 359 -7.19 -22.16 10.08
CA HIS A 359 -7.47 -23.59 9.97
C HIS A 359 -6.40 -24.37 9.22
N HIS A 360 -5.93 -23.85 8.08
CA HIS A 360 -5.05 -24.55 7.14
C HIS A 360 -3.97 -23.63 6.54
N PRO A 361 -2.93 -23.24 7.30
CA PRO A 361 -1.88 -22.34 6.79
C PRO A 361 -1.20 -22.82 5.51
N ALA A 362 -0.91 -24.13 5.42
CA ALA A 362 -0.25 -24.70 4.25
C ALA A 362 -1.05 -24.51 2.94
N ILE A 363 -2.40 -24.60 3.04
CA ILE A 363 -3.27 -24.36 1.87
C ILE A 363 -3.19 -22.89 1.45
N LEU A 364 -3.13 -21.94 2.39
CA LEU A 364 -2.97 -20.52 2.08
C LEU A 364 -1.66 -20.23 1.35
N TRP A 365 -0.56 -20.86 1.78
CA TRP A 365 0.74 -20.68 1.12
C TRP A 365 0.73 -21.24 -0.31
N ALA A 366 0.10 -22.36 -0.53
CA ALA A 366 -0.10 -22.92 -1.87
C ALA A 366 -0.99 -22.02 -2.74
N ILE A 367 -2.08 -21.47 -2.18
CA ILE A 367 -2.95 -20.51 -2.90
C ILE A 367 -2.16 -19.26 -3.32
N ASN A 368 -1.29 -18.73 -2.48
CA ASN A 368 -0.46 -17.57 -2.85
C ASN A 368 0.42 -17.89 -4.07
N ALA A 369 1.04 -19.08 -4.11
CA ALA A 369 1.84 -19.49 -5.26
C ALA A 369 0.98 -19.67 -6.52
N VAL A 370 -0.18 -20.28 -6.41
CA VAL A 370 -1.13 -20.44 -7.53
C VAL A 370 -1.58 -19.08 -8.05
N LEU A 371 -1.92 -18.14 -7.17
CA LEU A 371 -2.31 -16.78 -7.58
C LEU A 371 -1.18 -16.02 -8.29
N GLY A 372 0.08 -16.23 -7.87
CA GLY A 372 1.24 -15.71 -8.59
C GLY A 372 1.34 -16.24 -10.01
N ILE A 373 1.14 -17.57 -10.19
CA ILE A 373 1.12 -18.21 -11.50
C ILE A 373 -0.06 -17.72 -12.34
N VAL A 374 -1.27 -17.66 -11.77
CA VAL A 374 -2.47 -17.15 -12.46
C VAL A 374 -2.25 -15.73 -12.94
N ALA A 375 -1.71 -14.84 -12.10
CA ALA A 375 -1.41 -13.46 -12.48
C ALA A 375 -0.39 -13.40 -13.63
N ALA A 376 0.66 -14.23 -13.60
CA ALA A 376 1.65 -14.32 -14.65
C ALA A 376 1.03 -14.80 -15.99
N VAL A 377 0.20 -15.83 -15.95
CA VAL A 377 -0.53 -16.35 -17.12
C VAL A 377 -1.44 -15.28 -17.72
N LEU A 378 -2.23 -14.59 -16.87
CA LEU A 378 -3.09 -13.49 -17.33
C LEU A 378 -2.32 -12.42 -18.11
N ILE A 379 -1.13 -12.04 -17.65
CA ILE A 379 -0.31 -11.02 -18.30
C ILE A 379 0.33 -11.55 -19.59
N LEU A 380 0.91 -12.75 -19.57
CA LEU A 380 1.61 -13.30 -20.73
C LEU A 380 0.67 -13.55 -21.91
N PHE A 381 -0.51 -14.10 -21.65
CA PHE A 381 -1.49 -14.43 -22.68
C PHE A 381 -2.43 -13.27 -23.06
N SER A 382 -2.33 -12.11 -22.41
CA SER A 382 -3.07 -10.92 -22.81
C SER A 382 -2.61 -10.44 -24.20
N ARG A 383 -3.37 -10.68 -25.26
CA ARG A 383 -3.06 -10.19 -26.60
C ARG A 383 -3.60 -8.78 -26.80
N ARG A 384 -2.75 -7.82 -27.26
CA ARG A 384 -3.26 -6.55 -27.77
C ARG A 384 -4.11 -6.87 -29.01
N PRO A 385 -5.30 -6.24 -29.19
CA PRO A 385 -5.96 -6.26 -30.48
C PRO A 385 -4.95 -5.70 -31.51
N LYS A 386 -4.81 -6.36 -32.64
CA LYS A 386 -4.07 -5.79 -33.78
C LYS A 386 -4.83 -4.48 -34.11
N THR A 387 -4.16 -3.36 -33.97
CA THR A 387 -4.64 -2.10 -34.54
C THR A 387 -4.70 -2.32 -36.06
N SER A 388 -5.91 -2.50 -36.57
CA SER A 388 -6.20 -2.42 -38.00
C SER A 388 -6.03 -1.01 -38.50
#